data_7dc26a43d790cba37a196a0bc9cda113
#
_entry.id   7dc26a43d790cba37a196a0bc9cda113
#
_cell.length_a   1.000
_cell.length_b   1.000
_cell.length_c   1.000
_cell.angle_alpha   90.00
_cell.angle_beta   90.00
_cell.angle_gamma   90.00
#
_symmetry.space_group_name_H-M   'P 1'
#
loop_
_entity.id
_entity.type
_entity.pdbx_description
1 polymer ?
#
loop_
_entity_poly.entity_id
_entity_poly.type
_entity_poly.pdbx_seq_one_letter_code
_entity_poly.pdbx_strand_id
1 'polypeptide(L)'
;MHHVNELRISRKSPVFQTPWFELVEKKMGNDVAPHYSISTWDYVSVFAVTRDGSFPLVRQFRPAVEMITLELPCGHIDKGQTPEQAARKELLEETGLVADELILVGMLAPDTGRLGNRLWCFFAPRAARDPVATFEPEADVEPIIYTGSLRELVLSEPAFCSALNHATILLAVAKGHIEL
;
A
#
# COMPACT_ATOMS: atom_id res chain seq x y z
N MET A 1 -7.38 5.55 -37.22
CA MET A 1 -7.45 4.80 -35.95
C MET A 1 -6.02 4.39 -35.59
N HIS A 2 -5.46 4.92 -34.50
CA HIS A 2 -4.18 4.43 -34.00
C HIS A 2 -4.40 3.08 -33.35
N HIS A 3 -3.63 2.06 -33.77
CA HIS A 3 -3.65 0.79 -33.07
C HIS A 3 -3.01 0.97 -31.67
N VAL A 4 -3.64 0.41 -30.62
CA VAL A 4 -3.16 0.51 -29.22
C VAL A 4 -1.68 0.12 -29.08
N ASN A 5 -1.21 -0.79 -29.93
CA ASN A 5 0.19 -1.25 -29.92
C ASN A 5 1.21 -0.22 -30.46
N GLU A 6 0.77 0.88 -31.07
CA GLU A 6 1.63 1.92 -31.67
C GLU A 6 1.85 3.10 -30.73
N LEU A 7 1.08 3.20 -29.64
CA LEU A 7 1.21 4.29 -28.69
C LEU A 7 2.51 4.15 -27.87
N ARG A 8 3.35 5.17 -27.95
CA ARG A 8 4.60 5.27 -27.19
C ARG A 8 4.72 6.66 -26.58
N ILE A 9 5.26 6.70 -25.36
CA ILE A 9 5.63 7.98 -24.73
C ILE A 9 6.87 8.53 -25.46
N SER A 10 6.70 9.65 -26.15
CA SER A 10 7.77 10.34 -26.89
C SER A 10 8.53 11.32 -26.01
N ARG A 11 7.86 11.95 -25.02
CA ARG A 11 8.47 12.90 -24.09
C ARG A 11 7.77 12.85 -22.73
N LYS A 12 8.56 13.01 -21.65
CA LYS A 12 8.09 13.26 -20.28
C LYS A 12 8.63 14.60 -19.82
N SER A 13 7.79 15.44 -19.24
CA SER A 13 8.17 16.75 -18.70
C SER A 13 7.49 16.98 -17.37
N PRO A 14 8.22 17.21 -16.26
CA PRO A 14 7.61 17.62 -15.01
C PRO A 14 6.98 19.01 -15.21
N VAL A 15 5.74 19.19 -14.73
CA VAL A 15 4.99 20.45 -14.82
C VAL A 15 4.71 21.07 -13.45
N PHE A 16 4.75 20.25 -12.41
CA PHE A 16 4.63 20.69 -11.01
C PHE A 16 5.31 19.69 -10.10
N GLN A 17 5.99 20.18 -9.06
CA GLN A 17 6.75 19.36 -8.13
C GLN A 17 6.47 19.78 -6.68
N THR A 18 6.33 18.78 -5.82
CA THR A 18 6.27 18.89 -4.37
C THR A 18 7.34 17.99 -3.75
N PRO A 19 7.56 18.05 -2.42
CA PRO A 19 8.42 17.05 -1.75
C PRO A 19 7.91 15.60 -1.86
N TRP A 20 6.62 15.41 -2.17
CA TRP A 20 5.92 14.12 -2.11
C TRP A 20 5.66 13.50 -3.48
N PHE A 21 5.47 14.32 -4.52
CA PHE A 21 5.15 13.83 -5.85
C PHE A 21 5.46 14.88 -6.93
N GLU A 22 5.53 14.42 -8.17
CA GLU A 22 5.60 15.26 -9.36
C GLU A 22 4.36 15.03 -10.24
N LEU A 23 3.78 16.11 -10.78
CA LEU A 23 2.86 16.05 -11.91
C LEU A 23 3.68 16.05 -13.20
N VAL A 24 3.53 15.00 -14.02
CA VAL A 24 4.32 14.77 -15.23
C VAL A 24 3.42 14.78 -16.45
N GLU A 25 3.71 15.67 -17.40
CA GLU A 25 3.16 15.63 -18.77
C GLU A 25 3.82 14.51 -19.56
N LYS A 26 3.02 13.66 -20.21
CA LYS A 26 3.47 12.58 -21.09
C LYS A 26 2.91 12.77 -22.48
N LYS A 27 3.75 13.05 -23.48
CA LYS A 27 3.34 13.15 -24.89
C LYS A 27 3.45 11.80 -25.58
N MET A 28 2.43 11.47 -26.37
CA MET A 28 2.28 10.22 -27.11
C MET A 28 2.22 10.46 -28.62
N GLY A 29 3.23 11.10 -29.20
CA GLY A 29 3.22 11.52 -30.61
C GLY A 29 2.76 12.97 -30.80
N ASN A 30 2.71 13.44 -32.08
CA ASN A 30 2.52 14.87 -32.39
C ASN A 30 1.05 15.30 -32.33
N ASP A 31 0.12 14.40 -32.61
CA ASP A 31 -1.32 14.72 -32.80
C ASP A 31 -2.21 14.20 -31.66
N VAL A 32 -1.62 13.73 -30.56
CA VAL A 32 -2.37 13.24 -29.41
C VAL A 32 -2.21 14.22 -28.25
N ALA A 33 -3.32 14.59 -27.61
CA ALA A 33 -3.28 15.41 -26.41
C ALA A 33 -2.38 14.77 -25.33
N PRO A 34 -1.62 15.57 -24.59
CA PRO A 34 -0.76 15.03 -23.54
C PRO A 34 -1.57 14.38 -22.42
N HIS A 35 -1.03 13.32 -21.87
CA HIS A 35 -1.55 12.69 -20.65
C HIS A 35 -0.79 13.24 -19.44
N TYR A 36 -1.48 13.49 -18.35
CA TYR A 36 -0.88 13.91 -17.08
C TYR A 36 -0.99 12.80 -16.05
N SER A 37 0.14 12.48 -15.41
CA SER A 37 0.19 11.49 -14.35
C SER A 37 1.02 11.99 -13.18
N ILE A 38 0.74 11.44 -12.00
CA ILE A 38 1.52 11.68 -10.78
C ILE A 38 2.63 10.65 -10.71
N SER A 39 3.87 11.13 -10.57
CA SER A 39 5.04 10.33 -10.25
C SER A 39 5.30 10.46 -8.75
N THR A 40 5.30 9.35 -8.03
CA THR A 40 5.53 9.26 -6.59
C THR A 40 6.31 7.99 -6.28
N TRP A 41 6.61 7.75 -5.00
CA TRP A 41 7.29 6.54 -4.51
C TRP A 41 6.42 5.29 -4.72
N ASP A 42 7.06 4.15 -4.88
CA ASP A 42 6.39 2.87 -4.73
C ASP A 42 5.97 2.67 -3.27
N TYR A 43 4.89 1.92 -3.04
CA TYR A 43 4.36 1.62 -1.71
C TYR A 43 4.45 0.13 -1.39
N VAL A 44 4.50 -0.15 -0.10
CA VAL A 44 4.23 -1.48 0.43
C VAL A 44 2.94 -1.46 1.22
N SER A 45 2.23 -2.60 1.27
CA SER A 45 1.10 -2.85 2.16
C SER A 45 1.25 -4.25 2.73
N VAL A 46 1.09 -4.39 4.04
CA VAL A 46 1.33 -5.65 4.76
C VAL A 46 0.04 -6.13 5.43
N PHE A 47 -0.55 -7.17 4.89
CA PHE A 47 -1.63 -7.88 5.55
C PHE A 47 -1.04 -8.89 6.55
N ALA A 48 -1.00 -8.50 7.81
CA ALA A 48 -0.48 -9.34 8.89
C ALA A 48 -1.59 -10.05 9.65
N VAL A 49 -1.31 -11.27 10.10
CA VAL A 49 -2.19 -12.07 10.97
C VAL A 49 -1.36 -12.53 12.17
N THR A 50 -1.85 -12.28 13.38
CA THR A 50 -1.22 -12.72 14.61
C THR A 50 -1.43 -14.22 14.85
N ARG A 51 -0.74 -14.80 15.83
CA ARG A 51 -0.88 -16.23 16.16
C ARG A 51 -2.28 -16.62 16.65
N ASP A 52 -3.02 -15.68 17.23
CA ASP A 52 -4.40 -15.86 17.69
C ASP A 52 -5.46 -15.51 16.63
N GLY A 53 -5.01 -15.19 15.40
CA GLY A 53 -5.90 -14.90 14.27
C GLY A 53 -6.40 -13.46 14.18
N SER A 54 -5.87 -12.55 15.01
CA SER A 54 -6.22 -11.13 14.96
C SER A 54 -5.46 -10.40 13.85
N PHE A 55 -5.96 -9.23 13.45
CA PHE A 55 -5.39 -8.42 12.36
C PHE A 55 -4.78 -7.14 12.93
N PRO A 56 -3.42 -6.99 12.89
CA PRO A 56 -2.76 -5.72 13.16
C PRO A 56 -3.10 -4.68 12.11
N LEU A 57 -3.66 -3.57 12.54
CA LEU A 57 -4.08 -2.44 11.73
C LEU A 57 -3.54 -1.16 12.34
N VAL A 58 -3.66 -0.07 11.59
CA VAL A 58 -3.37 1.28 12.04
C VAL A 58 -4.58 2.18 11.87
N ARG A 59 -4.76 3.10 12.83
CA ARG A 59 -5.77 4.14 12.77
C ARG A 59 -5.07 5.49 12.60
N GLN A 60 -5.47 6.27 11.59
CA GLN A 60 -4.86 7.57 11.33
C GLN A 60 -5.85 8.51 10.64
N PHE A 61 -5.61 9.82 10.77
CA PHE A 61 -6.35 10.81 9.99
C PHE A 61 -5.75 10.94 8.60
N ARG A 62 -6.57 10.77 7.57
CA ARG A 62 -6.17 10.93 6.17
C ARG A 62 -6.72 12.23 5.59
N PRO A 63 -5.87 13.27 5.43
CA PRO A 63 -6.33 14.57 4.92
C PRO A 63 -6.97 14.52 3.54
N ALA A 64 -6.56 13.58 2.68
CA ALA A 64 -7.09 13.47 1.32
C ALA A 64 -8.57 13.07 1.27
N VAL A 65 -9.05 12.35 2.28
CA VAL A 65 -10.46 11.93 2.43
C VAL A 65 -11.14 12.57 3.64
N GLU A 66 -10.41 13.42 4.38
CA GLU A 66 -10.87 14.21 5.54
C GLU A 66 -11.53 13.35 6.65
N MET A 67 -11.03 12.14 6.85
CA MET A 67 -11.57 11.21 7.85
C MET A 67 -10.48 10.39 8.54
N ILE A 68 -10.83 9.81 9.68
CA ILE A 68 -10.03 8.77 10.33
C ILE A 68 -10.28 7.46 9.58
N THR A 69 -9.21 6.83 9.13
CA THR A 69 -9.24 5.53 8.45
C THR A 69 -8.64 4.44 9.32
N LEU A 70 -9.03 3.21 9.04
CA LEU A 70 -8.42 1.99 9.54
C LEU A 70 -7.72 1.31 8.36
N GLU A 71 -6.44 1.02 8.49
CA GLU A 71 -5.63 0.59 7.36
C GLU A 71 -4.70 -0.57 7.74
N LEU A 72 -4.25 -1.32 6.74
CA LEU A 72 -3.11 -2.22 6.88
C LEU A 72 -1.84 -1.39 7.06
N PRO A 73 -0.82 -1.86 7.79
CA PRO A 73 0.51 -1.25 7.80
C PRO A 73 1.01 -1.01 6.39
N CYS A 74 1.39 0.24 6.09
CA CYS A 74 1.78 0.64 4.75
C CYS A 74 2.66 1.89 4.74
N GLY A 75 3.63 1.92 3.83
CA GLY A 75 4.47 3.10 3.65
C GLY A 75 5.23 3.10 2.33
N HIS A 76 6.13 4.05 2.20
CA HIS A 76 6.94 4.22 1.01
C HIS A 76 8.14 3.29 1.00
N ILE A 77 8.60 2.95 -0.20
CA ILE A 77 9.90 2.28 -0.38
C ILE A 77 10.96 3.35 -0.54
N ASP A 78 11.82 3.48 0.45
CA ASP A 78 12.92 4.44 0.42
C ASP A 78 13.98 4.08 -0.64
N LYS A 79 14.73 5.08 -1.07
CA LYS A 79 15.79 4.89 -2.07
C LYS A 79 16.83 3.88 -1.57
N GLY A 80 16.98 2.81 -2.31
CA GLY A 80 17.94 1.73 -2.01
C GLY A 80 17.37 0.59 -1.13
N GLN A 81 16.13 0.70 -0.67
CA GLN A 81 15.44 -0.41 -0.01
C GLN A 81 14.82 -1.36 -1.03
N THR A 82 14.77 -2.62 -0.66
CA THR A 82 13.89 -3.59 -1.33
C THR A 82 12.46 -3.47 -0.81
N PRO A 83 11.44 -3.88 -1.58
CA PRO A 83 10.06 -3.91 -1.10
C PRO A 83 9.88 -4.72 0.19
N GLU A 84 10.59 -5.84 0.33
CA GLU A 84 10.53 -6.66 1.55
C GLU A 84 11.12 -5.94 2.76
N GLN A 85 12.24 -5.24 2.59
CA GLN A 85 12.84 -4.45 3.68
C GLN A 85 11.90 -3.33 4.13
N ALA A 86 11.26 -2.62 3.19
CA ALA A 86 10.27 -1.60 3.51
C ALA A 86 9.07 -2.23 4.25
N ALA A 87 8.53 -3.34 3.77
CA ALA A 87 7.39 -4.00 4.39
C ALA A 87 7.67 -4.47 5.84
N ARG A 88 8.87 -4.99 6.10
CA ARG A 88 9.29 -5.37 7.48
C ARG A 88 9.41 -4.15 8.38
N LYS A 89 9.96 -3.06 7.85
CA LYS A 89 10.12 -1.79 8.54
C LYS A 89 8.75 -1.21 8.94
N GLU A 90 7.83 -1.08 7.98
CA GLU A 90 6.48 -0.53 8.21
C GLU A 90 5.68 -1.38 9.21
N LEU A 91 5.73 -2.70 9.09
CA LEU A 91 5.06 -3.58 10.06
C LEU A 91 5.54 -3.33 11.49
N LEU A 92 6.86 -3.17 11.68
CA LEU A 92 7.44 -2.90 12.98
C LEU A 92 7.13 -1.46 13.45
N GLU A 93 7.36 -0.44 12.61
CA GLU A 93 7.21 0.97 12.98
C GLU A 93 5.76 1.36 13.25
N GLU A 94 4.81 0.79 12.53
CA GLU A 94 3.40 1.14 12.70
C GLU A 94 2.65 0.25 13.71
N THR A 95 3.10 -0.99 13.95
CA THR A 95 2.36 -1.91 14.83
C THR A 95 3.17 -2.49 16.01
N GLY A 96 4.48 -2.33 16.00
CA GLY A 96 5.38 -2.97 16.97
C GLY A 96 5.50 -4.49 16.77
N LEU A 97 5.09 -5.01 15.62
CA LEU A 97 5.11 -6.44 15.33
C LEU A 97 6.16 -6.77 14.27
N VAL A 98 6.64 -7.98 14.34
CA VAL A 98 7.54 -8.61 13.36
C VAL A 98 6.93 -9.92 12.88
N ALA A 99 7.35 -10.39 11.71
CA ALA A 99 6.98 -11.69 11.19
C ALA A 99 8.24 -12.41 10.68
N ASP A 100 8.38 -13.69 11.03
CA ASP A 100 9.46 -14.53 10.53
C ASP A 100 9.36 -14.69 9.01
N GLU A 101 8.14 -14.87 8.52
CA GLU A 101 7.81 -15.03 7.11
C GLU A 101 7.06 -13.80 6.59
N LEU A 102 7.47 -13.32 5.42
CA LEU A 102 6.81 -12.25 4.69
C LEU A 102 6.67 -12.66 3.23
N ILE A 103 5.45 -12.92 2.81
CA ILE A 103 5.13 -13.51 1.51
C ILE A 103 4.69 -12.41 0.55
N LEU A 104 5.40 -12.21 -0.57
CA LEU A 104 4.95 -11.31 -1.64
C LEU A 104 3.73 -11.92 -2.34
N VAL A 105 2.55 -11.37 -2.08
CA VAL A 105 1.31 -11.84 -2.71
C VAL A 105 0.99 -11.13 -4.02
N GLY A 106 1.63 -10.01 -4.31
CA GLY A 106 1.48 -9.38 -5.62
C GLY A 106 2.11 -8.00 -5.72
N MET A 107 2.13 -7.50 -6.94
CA MET A 107 2.51 -6.13 -7.29
C MET A 107 1.44 -5.57 -8.20
N LEU A 108 0.85 -4.45 -7.81
CA LEU A 108 -0.25 -3.80 -8.49
C LEU A 108 0.10 -2.38 -8.93
N ALA A 109 -0.62 -1.85 -9.89
CA ALA A 109 -0.68 -0.42 -10.16
C ALA A 109 -1.88 0.17 -9.40
N PRO A 110 -1.67 1.10 -8.46
CA PRO A 110 -2.77 1.64 -7.64
C PRO A 110 -3.86 2.34 -8.47
N ASP A 111 -3.46 3.05 -9.49
CA ASP A 111 -4.35 3.70 -10.45
C ASP A 111 -3.64 3.79 -11.80
N THR A 112 -4.04 2.95 -12.76
CA THR A 112 -3.44 2.91 -14.10
C THR A 112 -3.69 4.18 -14.92
N GLY A 113 -4.65 5.00 -14.53
CA GLY A 113 -5.01 6.24 -15.21
C GLY A 113 -4.23 7.46 -14.72
N ARG A 114 -3.76 7.46 -13.47
CA ARG A 114 -3.21 8.65 -12.83
C ARG A 114 -1.85 8.45 -12.16
N LEU A 115 -1.63 7.31 -11.53
CA LEU A 115 -0.45 7.06 -10.71
C LEU A 115 0.60 6.25 -11.48
N GLY A 116 1.85 6.69 -11.38
CA GLY A 116 2.97 6.03 -12.05
C GLY A 116 3.76 5.03 -11.19
N ASN A 117 3.38 4.89 -9.93
CA ASN A 117 4.03 4.03 -8.94
C ASN A 117 3.39 2.63 -8.87
N ARG A 118 3.96 1.79 -8.00
CA ARG A 118 3.52 0.42 -7.73
C ARG A 118 3.15 0.25 -6.27
N LEU A 119 2.23 -0.69 -6.01
CA LEU A 119 1.92 -1.22 -4.70
C LEU A 119 2.45 -2.66 -4.60
N TRP A 120 3.33 -2.89 -3.64
CA TRP A 120 3.85 -4.21 -3.31
C TRP A 120 3.06 -4.78 -2.14
N CYS A 121 2.29 -5.84 -2.37
CA CYS A 121 1.39 -6.44 -1.41
C CYS A 121 2.05 -7.63 -0.73
N PHE A 122 2.12 -7.61 0.59
CA PHE A 122 2.69 -8.69 1.39
C PHE A 122 1.66 -9.32 2.32
N PHE A 123 1.80 -10.60 2.56
CA PHE A 123 1.11 -11.33 3.61
C PHE A 123 2.12 -11.77 4.67
N ALA A 124 1.82 -11.50 5.94
CA ALA A 124 2.66 -11.82 7.10
C ALA A 124 1.92 -12.75 8.08
N PRO A 125 2.06 -14.07 7.96
CA PRO A 125 1.45 -14.99 8.91
C PRO A 125 2.17 -14.94 10.27
N ARG A 126 1.40 -15.16 11.35
CA ARG A 126 1.91 -15.32 12.71
C ARG A 126 2.77 -14.15 13.22
N ALA A 127 2.39 -12.93 12.84
CA ALA A 127 3.03 -11.73 13.37
C ALA A 127 2.97 -11.69 14.89
N ALA A 128 4.05 -11.25 15.53
CA ALA A 128 4.18 -11.20 16.97
C ALA A 128 5.03 -10.00 17.40
N ARG A 129 4.94 -9.60 18.66
CA ARG A 129 5.83 -8.57 19.23
C ARG A 129 7.28 -9.06 19.18
N ASP A 130 8.16 -8.17 18.76
CA ASP A 130 9.60 -8.38 18.96
C ASP A 130 9.91 -8.12 20.43
N PRO A 131 10.43 -9.12 21.17
CA PRO A 131 10.74 -8.96 22.59
C PRO A 131 11.91 -8.01 22.85
N VAL A 132 12.68 -7.66 21.83
CA VAL A 132 13.92 -6.87 21.94
C VAL A 132 13.74 -5.46 21.35
N ALA A 133 12.86 -5.29 20.38
CA ALA A 133 12.63 -3.98 19.74
C ALA A 133 11.89 -3.04 20.68
N THR A 134 12.42 -1.83 20.80
CA THR A 134 11.69 -0.71 21.40
C THR A 134 10.70 -0.19 20.35
N PHE A 135 9.42 -0.26 20.66
CA PHE A 135 8.37 0.27 19.81
C PHE A 135 7.89 1.61 20.33
N GLU A 136 8.05 2.64 19.52
CA GLU A 136 7.47 3.96 19.72
C GLU A 136 6.63 4.28 18.47
N PRO A 137 5.28 4.30 18.59
CA PRO A 137 4.44 4.60 17.44
C PRO A 137 4.68 6.03 16.93
N GLU A 138 4.54 6.23 15.64
CA GLU A 138 4.52 7.57 15.05
C GLU A 138 3.38 8.42 15.66
N ALA A 139 3.60 9.72 15.82
CA ALA A 139 2.71 10.62 16.57
C ALA A 139 1.26 10.63 16.05
N ASP A 140 1.07 10.40 14.75
CA ASP A 140 -0.24 10.47 14.09
C ASP A 140 -0.80 9.09 13.70
N VAL A 141 -0.16 7.98 14.13
CA VAL A 141 -0.52 6.61 13.82
C VAL A 141 -0.80 5.84 15.11
N GLU A 142 -2.02 5.32 15.25
CA GLU A 142 -2.44 4.51 16.40
C GLU A 142 -2.50 3.03 16.00
N PRO A 143 -1.67 2.15 16.57
CA PRO A 143 -1.74 0.71 16.32
C PRO A 143 -3.01 0.12 16.93
N ILE A 144 -3.71 -0.70 16.15
CA ILE A 144 -4.94 -1.38 16.54
C ILE A 144 -4.80 -2.89 16.31
N ILE A 145 -5.23 -3.70 17.25
CA ILE A 145 -5.44 -5.15 17.03
C ILE A 145 -6.93 -5.38 16.81
N TYR A 146 -7.29 -5.66 15.58
CA TYR A 146 -8.67 -5.98 15.21
C TYR A 146 -8.93 -7.47 15.43
N THR A 147 -9.94 -7.77 16.28
CA THR A 147 -10.26 -9.12 16.72
C THR A 147 -11.55 -9.67 16.09
N GLY A 148 -12.23 -8.88 15.25
CA GLY A 148 -13.38 -9.33 14.44
C GLY A 148 -12.94 -10.26 13.30
N SER A 149 -13.90 -10.81 12.58
CA SER A 149 -13.60 -11.64 11.40
C SER A 149 -13.07 -10.80 10.24
N LEU A 150 -12.30 -11.43 9.35
CA LEU A 150 -11.82 -10.78 8.11
C LEU A 150 -13.01 -10.32 7.25
N ARG A 151 -14.09 -11.09 7.23
CA ARG A 151 -15.31 -10.74 6.51
C ARG A 151 -15.96 -9.46 7.04
N GLU A 152 -16.04 -9.29 8.36
CA GLU A 152 -16.57 -8.08 8.99
C GLU A 152 -15.68 -6.87 8.70
N LEU A 153 -14.36 -7.03 8.82
CA LEU A 153 -13.40 -5.98 8.49
C LEU A 153 -13.57 -5.47 7.05
N VAL A 154 -13.65 -6.40 6.08
CA VAL A 154 -13.70 -6.05 4.66
C VAL A 154 -15.08 -5.52 4.23
N LEU A 155 -16.18 -6.03 4.79
CA LEU A 155 -17.53 -5.74 4.30
C LEU A 155 -18.32 -4.77 5.17
N SER A 156 -17.97 -4.62 6.45
CA SER A 156 -18.84 -3.95 7.43
C SER A 156 -18.14 -2.84 8.21
N GLU A 157 -16.80 -2.71 8.14
CA GLU A 157 -16.06 -1.66 8.83
C GLU A 157 -15.91 -0.42 7.94
N PRO A 158 -16.67 0.68 8.16
CA PRO A 158 -16.68 1.83 7.26
C PRO A 158 -15.32 2.58 7.20
N ALA A 159 -14.55 2.52 8.29
CA ALA A 159 -13.24 3.17 8.34
C ALA A 159 -12.17 2.40 7.54
N PHE A 160 -12.40 1.10 7.26
CA PHE A 160 -11.52 0.27 6.43
C PHE A 160 -11.87 0.42 4.95
N CYS A 161 -11.66 1.61 4.39
CA CYS A 161 -12.16 2.01 3.07
C CYS A 161 -11.08 2.09 1.98
N SER A 162 -9.81 1.84 2.29
CA SER A 162 -8.72 1.91 1.32
C SER A 162 -8.80 0.78 0.29
N ALA A 163 -8.91 1.13 -1.00
CA ALA A 163 -8.88 0.16 -2.09
C ALA A 163 -7.57 -0.66 -2.13
N LEU A 164 -6.45 -0.06 -1.71
CA LEU A 164 -5.14 -0.72 -1.65
C LEU A 164 -5.12 -1.85 -0.60
N ASN A 165 -5.75 -1.61 0.55
CA ASN A 165 -5.88 -2.61 1.61
C ASN A 165 -6.75 -3.78 1.17
N HIS A 166 -7.91 -3.50 0.56
CA HIS A 166 -8.78 -4.53 0.00
C HIS A 166 -8.08 -5.36 -1.07
N ALA A 167 -7.31 -4.71 -1.96
CA ALA A 167 -6.55 -5.41 -3.00
C ALA A 167 -5.47 -6.33 -2.40
N THR A 168 -4.77 -5.89 -1.34
CA THR A 168 -3.76 -6.69 -0.64
C THR A 168 -4.39 -7.93 0.00
N ILE A 169 -5.51 -7.76 0.71
CA ILE A 169 -6.27 -8.87 1.31
C ILE A 169 -6.79 -9.82 0.22
N LEU A 170 -7.40 -9.29 -0.85
CA LEU A 170 -7.91 -10.10 -1.94
C LEU A 170 -6.84 -11.00 -2.56
N LEU A 171 -5.61 -10.49 -2.74
CA LEU A 171 -4.50 -11.29 -3.25
C LEU A 171 -4.09 -12.40 -2.29
N ALA A 172 -4.06 -12.14 -0.98
CA ALA A 172 -3.76 -13.16 0.02
C ALA A 172 -4.83 -14.27 0.03
N VAL A 173 -6.11 -13.90 -0.03
CA VAL A 173 -7.24 -14.85 -0.11
C VAL A 173 -7.20 -15.64 -1.41
N ALA A 174 -7.04 -14.98 -2.56
CA ALA A 174 -7.02 -15.64 -3.88
C ALA A 174 -5.87 -16.63 -4.04
N LYS A 175 -4.78 -16.43 -3.29
CA LYS A 175 -3.63 -17.36 -3.25
C LYS A 175 -3.75 -18.43 -2.18
N GLY A 176 -4.84 -18.46 -1.43
CA GLY A 176 -5.11 -19.49 -0.42
C GLY A 176 -4.30 -19.35 0.87
N HIS A 177 -3.77 -18.15 1.15
CA HIS A 177 -3.04 -17.91 2.40
C HIS A 177 -3.97 -17.73 3.61
N ILE A 178 -5.20 -17.31 3.36
CA ILE A 178 -6.26 -17.10 4.37
C ILE A 178 -7.62 -17.20 3.71
N GLU A 179 -8.66 -17.53 4.48
CA GLU A 179 -10.06 -17.53 4.05
C GLU A 179 -10.76 -16.22 4.47
N LEU A 180 -11.80 -15.82 3.69
CA LEU A 180 -12.61 -14.63 3.95
C LEU A 180 -13.79 -14.96 4.88
#